data_ccf6bf021f5b069e94bf82e1729d25ef
#
_entry.id   ccf6bf021f5b069e94bf82e1729d25ef
#
_cell.length_a   1.000
_cell.length_b   1.000
_cell.length_c   1.000
_cell.angle_alpha   90.00
_cell.angle_beta   90.00
_cell.angle_gamma   90.00
#
_symmetry.space_group_name_H-M   'P 1'
#
loop_
_entity.id
_entity.type
_entity.pdbx_description
1 polymer ?
#
loop_
_entity_poly.entity_id
_entity_poly.type
_entity_poly.pdbx_seq_one_letter_code
_entity_poly.pdbx_strand_id
1 'polypeptide(L)'
;MIVWNIAYILYLLCNIAILLFDSLSTLIFLPLLVILWLTGAVWAIILPVKAFRKKAQYWYWTFLPLFCIIATAVLDFLPLPWHIWNAQITYLGNRNEWQEVIKNPAEENLISRTEQRTVIGFPHGESMLTRYEKRIVYISDDALPQKEMFPMAEKVTVYRKLVPNWYYLQVEY
;
A
#
# COMPACT_ATOMS: atom_id res chain seq x y z
N MET A 1 15.61 -15.28 23.49
CA MET A 1 15.70 -13.84 23.19
C MET A 1 15.79 -13.57 21.69
N ILE A 2 16.75 -14.16 20.96
CA ILE A 2 16.90 -13.97 19.50
C ILE A 2 15.63 -14.28 18.72
N VAL A 3 14.99 -15.42 18.97
CA VAL A 3 13.75 -15.85 18.28
C VAL A 3 12.63 -14.81 18.42
N TRP A 4 12.46 -14.25 19.62
CA TRP A 4 11.46 -13.22 19.86
C TRP A 4 11.75 -11.92 19.12
N ASN A 5 12.99 -11.49 19.08
CA ASN A 5 13.37 -10.29 18.33
C ASN A 5 13.14 -10.45 16.83
N ILE A 6 13.44 -11.63 16.29
CA ILE A 6 13.13 -11.96 14.88
C ILE A 6 11.63 -11.91 14.64
N ALA A 7 10.82 -12.47 15.52
CA ALA A 7 9.35 -12.45 15.39
C ALA A 7 8.79 -11.02 15.35
N TYR A 8 9.32 -10.11 16.17
CA TYR A 8 8.87 -8.70 16.15
C TYR A 8 9.36 -7.90 14.96
N ILE A 9 10.55 -8.18 14.46
CA ILE A 9 11.02 -7.60 13.19
C ILE A 9 10.12 -8.06 12.04
N LEU A 10 9.80 -9.35 11.98
CA LEU A 10 8.88 -9.90 10.99
C LEU A 10 7.48 -9.29 11.12
N TYR A 11 6.98 -9.12 12.34
CA TYR A 11 5.72 -8.44 12.60
C TYR A 11 5.70 -7.01 12.02
N LEU A 12 6.73 -6.21 12.28
CA LEU A 12 6.86 -4.86 11.74
C LEU A 12 6.90 -4.86 10.22
N LEU A 13 7.67 -5.77 9.62
CA LEU A 13 7.76 -5.90 8.16
C LEU A 13 6.41 -6.32 7.54
N CYS A 14 5.69 -7.25 8.16
CA CYS A 14 4.34 -7.64 7.73
C CYS A 14 3.36 -6.46 7.82
N ASN A 15 3.43 -5.66 8.88
CA ASN A 15 2.57 -4.49 9.02
C ASN A 15 2.84 -3.47 7.90
N ILE A 16 4.10 -3.16 7.62
CA ILE A 16 4.49 -2.28 6.51
C ILE A 16 3.99 -2.84 5.17
N ALA A 17 4.11 -4.15 4.95
CA ALA A 17 3.61 -4.79 3.74
C ALA A 17 2.08 -4.65 3.61
N ILE A 18 1.33 -4.83 4.70
CA ILE A 18 -0.13 -4.65 4.71
C ILE A 18 -0.51 -3.20 4.39
N LEU A 19 0.17 -2.21 4.96
CA LEU A 19 -0.06 -0.79 4.67
C LEU A 19 0.24 -0.44 3.21
N LEU A 20 1.20 -1.13 2.60
CA LEU A 20 1.54 -0.93 1.19
C LEU A 20 0.55 -1.62 0.25
N PHE A 21 0.09 -2.82 0.56
CA PHE A 21 -0.64 -3.68 -0.38
C PHE A 21 -2.14 -3.79 -0.09
N ASP A 22 -2.77 -2.81 0.51
CA ASP A 22 -4.23 -2.60 0.72
C ASP A 22 -5.12 -3.73 0.14
N SER A 23 -4.91 -4.97 0.58
CA SER A 23 -5.57 -6.14 0.02
C SER A 23 -6.47 -6.83 1.05
N LEU A 24 -7.44 -7.62 0.57
CA LEU A 24 -8.38 -8.43 1.37
C LEU A 24 -7.68 -9.35 2.40
N SER A 25 -6.40 -9.65 2.17
CA SER A 25 -5.53 -10.36 3.09
C SER A 25 -5.41 -9.67 4.46
N THR A 26 -5.60 -8.35 4.52
CA THR A 26 -5.61 -7.56 5.76
C THR A 26 -6.64 -8.09 6.75
N LEU A 27 -7.83 -8.46 6.29
CA LEU A 27 -8.90 -9.01 7.14
C LEU A 27 -8.55 -10.36 7.76
N ILE A 28 -7.81 -11.20 7.04
CA ILE A 28 -7.41 -12.53 7.51
C ILE A 28 -6.26 -12.41 8.53
N PHE A 29 -5.32 -11.50 8.29
CA PHE A 29 -4.16 -11.32 9.16
C PHE A 29 -4.42 -10.42 10.38
N LEU A 30 -5.49 -9.62 10.36
CA LEU A 30 -5.84 -8.70 11.45
C LEU A 30 -5.92 -9.40 12.83
N PRO A 31 -6.63 -10.53 12.99
CA PRO A 31 -6.68 -11.21 14.29
C PRO A 31 -5.30 -11.68 14.77
N LEU A 32 -4.47 -12.18 13.85
CA LEU A 32 -3.11 -12.61 14.16
C LEU A 32 -2.24 -11.43 14.63
N LEU A 33 -2.34 -10.29 13.93
CA LEU A 33 -1.64 -9.07 14.29
C LEU A 33 -2.05 -8.54 15.66
N VAL A 34 -3.35 -8.58 15.99
CA VAL A 34 -3.86 -8.17 17.31
C VAL A 34 -3.32 -9.08 18.41
N ILE A 35 -3.30 -10.40 18.20
CA ILE A 35 -2.75 -11.36 19.18
C ILE A 35 -1.23 -11.11 19.38
N LEU A 36 -0.49 -10.90 18.29
CA LEU A 36 0.94 -10.59 18.36
C LEU A 36 1.18 -9.25 19.08
N TRP A 37 0.33 -8.25 18.82
CA TRP A 37 0.42 -6.94 19.46
C TRP A 37 0.17 -7.05 20.98
N LEU A 38 -0.90 -7.74 21.39
CA LEU A 38 -1.23 -7.94 22.81
C LEU A 38 -0.15 -8.75 23.55
N THR A 39 0.30 -9.87 22.99
CA THR A 39 1.37 -10.66 23.56
C THR A 39 2.68 -9.87 23.63
N GLY A 40 2.96 -9.10 22.60
CA GLY A 40 4.13 -8.23 22.54
C GLY A 40 4.13 -7.14 23.60
N ALA A 41 3.01 -6.49 23.83
CA ALA A 41 2.89 -5.46 24.85
C ALA A 41 3.19 -6.02 26.25
N VAL A 42 2.68 -7.22 26.57
CA VAL A 42 2.97 -7.92 27.84
C VAL A 42 4.46 -8.25 27.96
N TRP A 43 5.06 -8.84 26.93
CA TRP A 43 6.47 -9.22 26.95
C TRP A 43 7.41 -8.01 26.89
N ALA A 44 7.02 -6.93 26.22
CA ALA A 44 7.78 -5.69 26.17
C ALA A 44 7.97 -5.04 27.55
N ILE A 45 7.09 -5.31 28.49
CA ILE A 45 7.22 -4.86 29.90
C ILE A 45 8.01 -5.87 30.72
N ILE A 46 7.67 -7.17 30.62
CA ILE A 46 8.25 -8.22 31.46
C ILE A 46 9.74 -8.44 31.16
N LEU A 47 10.13 -8.47 29.87
CA LEU A 47 11.51 -8.79 29.50
C LEU A 47 12.53 -7.75 29.98
N PRO A 48 12.34 -6.44 29.78
CA PRO A 48 13.26 -5.42 30.28
C PRO A 48 13.40 -5.46 31.80
N VAL A 49 12.27 -5.60 32.53
CA VAL A 49 12.28 -5.69 34.00
C VAL A 49 13.10 -6.88 34.47
N LYS A 50 12.91 -8.05 33.85
CA LYS A 50 13.70 -9.26 34.20
C LYS A 50 15.19 -9.09 33.83
N ALA A 51 15.49 -8.51 32.68
CA ALA A 51 16.86 -8.31 32.23
C ALA A 51 17.58 -7.29 33.09
N PHE A 52 16.92 -6.20 33.46
CA PHE A 52 17.48 -5.18 34.36
C PHE A 52 17.80 -5.76 35.75
N ARG A 53 16.87 -6.54 36.32
CA ARG A 53 17.09 -7.21 37.61
C ARG A 53 18.27 -8.19 37.60
N LYS A 54 18.52 -8.85 36.45
CA LYS A 54 19.61 -9.80 36.28
C LYS A 54 20.93 -9.18 35.86
N LYS A 55 20.99 -7.84 35.69
CA LYS A 55 22.15 -7.12 35.13
C LYS A 55 22.71 -7.76 33.87
N ALA A 56 21.84 -8.18 32.97
CA ALA A 56 22.21 -8.86 31.74
C ALA A 56 23.03 -7.93 30.82
N GLN A 57 24.13 -8.42 30.28
CA GLN A 57 25.07 -7.64 29.46
C GLN A 57 24.42 -6.97 28.24
N TYR A 58 23.35 -7.59 27.68
CA TYR A 58 22.64 -7.09 26.49
C TYR A 58 21.17 -6.75 26.80
N TRP A 59 20.91 -6.12 27.95
CA TRP A 59 19.56 -5.77 28.39
C TRP A 59 18.82 -4.86 27.40
N TYR A 60 19.52 -4.01 26.63
CA TYR A 60 18.94 -3.11 25.63
C TYR A 60 18.23 -3.85 24.49
N TRP A 61 18.65 -5.07 24.12
CA TRP A 61 17.97 -5.88 23.13
C TRP A 61 16.57 -6.34 23.58
N THR A 62 16.26 -6.25 24.84
CA THR A 62 14.94 -6.57 25.37
C THR A 62 13.91 -5.48 25.08
N PHE A 63 14.36 -4.27 24.71
CA PHE A 63 13.47 -3.18 24.27
C PHE A 63 13.08 -3.25 22.80
N LEU A 64 13.70 -4.10 21.99
CA LEU A 64 13.40 -4.20 20.58
C LEU A 64 11.91 -4.51 20.29
N PRO A 65 11.24 -5.43 20.99
CA PRO A 65 9.80 -5.66 20.84
C PRO A 65 8.98 -4.39 21.11
N LEU A 66 9.30 -3.66 22.16
CA LEU A 66 8.61 -2.40 22.48
C LEU A 66 8.80 -1.36 21.38
N PHE A 67 10.04 -1.22 20.88
CA PHE A 67 10.33 -0.32 19.76
C PHE A 67 9.53 -0.70 18.51
N CYS A 68 9.46 -1.99 18.16
CA CYS A 68 8.68 -2.46 17.01
C CYS A 68 7.18 -2.14 17.18
N ILE A 69 6.61 -2.32 18.37
CA ILE A 69 5.20 -2.02 18.65
C ILE A 69 4.94 -0.51 18.52
N ILE A 70 5.81 0.33 19.10
CA ILE A 70 5.68 1.79 19.00
C ILE A 70 5.83 2.23 17.55
N ALA A 71 6.82 1.70 16.82
CA ALA A 71 7.04 2.01 15.41
C ALA A 71 5.80 1.64 14.56
N THR A 72 5.20 0.47 14.79
CA THR A 72 3.95 0.05 14.13
C THR A 72 2.82 1.05 14.42
N ALA A 73 2.58 1.36 15.68
CA ALA A 73 1.54 2.31 16.05
C ALA A 73 1.78 3.70 15.42
N VAL A 74 3.02 4.18 15.41
CA VAL A 74 3.37 5.46 14.78
C VAL A 74 3.12 5.40 13.26
N LEU A 75 3.49 4.32 12.58
CA LEU A 75 3.26 4.15 11.14
C LEU A 75 1.76 4.10 10.80
N ASP A 76 0.93 3.47 11.63
CA ASP A 76 -0.52 3.38 11.43
C ASP A 76 -1.22 4.74 11.60
N PHE A 77 -0.73 5.56 12.51
CA PHE A 77 -1.30 6.89 12.77
C PHE A 77 -0.70 8.02 11.92
N LEU A 78 0.46 7.81 11.28
CA LEU A 78 1.02 8.79 10.38
C LEU A 78 0.21 8.85 9.08
N PRO A 79 -0.21 10.05 8.62
CA PRO A 79 -0.91 10.24 7.36
C PRO A 79 0.06 10.11 6.18
N LEU A 80 0.73 8.96 6.07
CA LEU A 80 1.65 8.68 4.98
C LEU A 80 0.87 8.28 3.72
N PRO A 81 1.32 8.66 2.54
CA PRO A 81 0.63 8.39 1.28
C PRO A 81 0.88 6.94 0.79
N TRP A 82 0.57 5.94 1.63
CA TRP A 82 0.79 4.51 1.34
C TRP A 82 0.20 4.10 -0.01
N HIS A 83 -1.01 4.56 -0.31
CA HIS A 83 -1.69 4.25 -1.57
C HIS A 83 -0.93 4.79 -2.80
N ILE A 84 -0.25 5.94 -2.67
CA ILE A 84 0.59 6.50 -3.76
C ILE A 84 1.86 5.67 -3.94
N TRP A 85 2.49 5.26 -2.85
CA TRP A 85 3.69 4.42 -2.91
C TRP A 85 3.36 3.04 -3.47
N ASN A 86 2.23 2.44 -3.07
CA ASN A 86 1.74 1.21 -3.65
C ASN A 86 1.53 1.35 -5.16
N ALA A 87 0.84 2.40 -5.63
CA ALA A 87 0.65 2.65 -7.05
C ALA A 87 1.98 2.76 -7.81
N GLN A 88 2.99 3.40 -7.20
CA GLN A 88 4.31 3.53 -7.80
C GLN A 88 5.05 2.20 -7.90
N ILE A 89 4.97 1.37 -6.86
CA ILE A 89 5.56 0.01 -6.85
C ILE A 89 4.87 -0.87 -7.90
N THR A 90 3.53 -0.85 -7.95
CA THR A 90 2.74 -1.59 -8.94
C THR A 90 3.08 -1.18 -10.37
N TYR A 91 3.19 0.12 -10.63
CA TYR A 91 3.63 0.62 -11.93
C TYR A 91 5.02 0.11 -12.31
N LEU A 92 5.99 0.19 -11.38
CA LEU A 92 7.36 -0.26 -11.66
C LEU A 92 7.43 -1.78 -11.91
N GLY A 93 6.64 -2.57 -11.18
CA GLY A 93 6.58 -4.02 -11.34
C GLY A 93 5.97 -4.46 -12.68
N ASN A 94 4.95 -3.77 -13.16
CA ASN A 94 4.20 -4.16 -14.35
C ASN A 94 4.54 -3.32 -15.60
N ARG A 95 5.49 -2.41 -15.51
CA ARG A 95 5.80 -1.45 -16.57
C ARG A 95 6.01 -2.08 -17.94
N ASN A 96 6.75 -3.18 -18.00
CA ASN A 96 7.09 -3.82 -19.27
C ASN A 96 5.85 -4.46 -19.91
N GLU A 97 5.05 -5.16 -19.13
CA GLU A 97 3.78 -5.76 -19.58
C GLU A 97 2.80 -4.69 -20.06
N TRP A 98 2.64 -3.63 -19.28
CA TRP A 98 1.72 -2.54 -19.62
C TRP A 98 2.15 -1.76 -20.87
N GLN A 99 3.44 -1.68 -21.16
CA GLN A 99 3.92 -1.11 -22.41
C GLN A 99 3.54 -1.95 -23.64
N GLU A 100 3.41 -3.25 -23.50
CA GLU A 100 2.90 -4.11 -24.58
C GLU A 100 1.40 -3.93 -24.77
N VAL A 101 0.64 -3.83 -23.67
CA VAL A 101 -0.80 -3.54 -23.71
C VAL A 101 -1.09 -2.20 -24.38
N ILE A 102 -0.25 -1.17 -24.16
CA ILE A 102 -0.42 0.15 -24.82
C ILE A 102 -0.29 0.05 -26.33
N LYS A 103 0.56 -0.81 -26.86
CA LYS A 103 0.73 -0.99 -28.31
C LYS A 103 -0.49 -1.63 -28.96
N ASN A 104 -1.12 -2.59 -28.24
CA ASN A 104 -2.30 -3.32 -28.68
C ASN A 104 -3.32 -3.41 -27.53
N PRO A 105 -4.05 -2.31 -27.23
CA PRO A 105 -4.96 -2.29 -26.10
C PRO A 105 -6.15 -3.23 -26.34
N ALA A 106 -6.38 -4.15 -25.40
CA ALA A 106 -7.61 -4.92 -25.33
C ALA A 106 -8.77 -3.97 -24.99
N GLU A 107 -9.97 -4.30 -25.46
CA GLU A 107 -11.18 -3.46 -25.22
C GLU A 107 -11.44 -3.24 -23.72
N GLU A 108 -11.15 -4.23 -22.89
CA GLU A 108 -11.32 -4.16 -21.43
C GLU A 108 -10.45 -3.11 -20.75
N ASN A 109 -9.29 -2.80 -21.32
CA ASN A 109 -8.35 -1.81 -20.79
C ASN A 109 -8.56 -0.42 -21.39
N LEU A 110 -9.31 -0.34 -22.51
CA LEU A 110 -9.52 0.90 -23.21
C LEU A 110 -10.65 1.70 -22.55
N ILE A 111 -10.30 2.83 -21.91
CA ILE A 111 -11.28 3.72 -21.30
C ILE A 111 -11.91 4.63 -22.35
N SER A 112 -11.09 5.29 -23.17
CA SER A 112 -11.58 6.12 -24.26
C SER A 112 -10.54 6.24 -25.36
N ARG A 113 -11.02 6.44 -26.60
CA ARG A 113 -10.17 6.66 -27.77
C ARG A 113 -10.77 7.72 -28.67
N THR A 114 -9.99 8.73 -28.96
CA THR A 114 -10.29 9.77 -29.96
C THR A 114 -9.18 9.80 -31.00
N GLU A 115 -9.34 10.57 -32.07
CA GLU A 115 -8.29 10.71 -33.09
C GLU A 115 -6.96 11.23 -32.53
N GLN A 116 -7.02 12.05 -31.46
CA GLN A 116 -5.85 12.72 -30.88
C GLN A 116 -5.37 12.07 -29.58
N ARG A 117 -6.20 11.23 -28.94
CA ARG A 117 -5.93 10.74 -27.58
C ARG A 117 -6.42 9.31 -27.37
N THR A 118 -5.58 8.51 -26.73
CA THR A 118 -5.93 7.19 -26.22
C THR A 118 -5.72 7.17 -24.70
N VAL A 119 -6.75 6.73 -23.97
CA VAL A 119 -6.76 6.58 -22.51
C VAL A 119 -6.91 5.11 -22.19
N ILE A 120 -5.94 4.53 -21.51
CA ILE A 120 -5.89 3.12 -21.13
C ILE A 120 -5.80 3.04 -19.61
N GLY A 121 -6.67 2.24 -19.00
CA GLY A 121 -6.74 2.09 -17.55
C GLY A 121 -6.33 0.69 -17.10
N PHE A 122 -5.54 0.67 -16.05
CA PHE A 122 -5.13 -0.55 -15.36
C PHE A 122 -5.73 -0.54 -13.96
N PRO A 123 -6.54 -1.57 -13.59
CA PRO A 123 -7.13 -1.63 -12.27
C PRO A 123 -6.04 -1.72 -11.20
N HIS A 124 -6.17 -0.95 -10.12
CA HIS A 124 -5.18 -0.92 -9.05
C HIS A 124 -5.77 -1.17 -7.66
N GLY A 125 -7.04 -1.14 -7.52
CA GLY A 125 -7.75 -1.42 -6.29
C GLY A 125 -9.23 -1.15 -6.48
N GLU A 126 -10.02 -2.19 -6.24
CA GLU A 126 -11.47 -2.10 -6.27
C GLU A 126 -11.98 -2.03 -4.84
N SER A 127 -12.88 -1.11 -4.58
CA SER A 127 -13.66 -1.17 -3.36
C SER A 127 -15.00 -1.84 -3.68
N MET A 128 -15.18 -3.05 -3.21
CA MET A 128 -16.46 -3.77 -3.34
C MET A 128 -17.66 -3.04 -2.68
N LEU A 129 -17.37 -2.08 -1.80
CA LEU A 129 -18.38 -1.38 -1.00
C LEU A 129 -18.59 0.07 -1.40
N THR A 130 -17.77 0.60 -2.28
CA THR A 130 -17.81 2.01 -2.68
C THR A 130 -17.93 2.16 -4.18
N ARG A 131 -18.60 3.24 -4.62
CA ARG A 131 -18.78 3.58 -6.05
C ARG A 131 -17.51 4.15 -6.69
N TYR A 132 -16.34 3.87 -6.15
CA TYR A 132 -15.10 4.38 -6.70
C TYR A 132 -14.10 3.26 -6.98
N GLU A 133 -13.31 3.46 -8.01
CA GLU A 133 -12.19 2.61 -8.41
C GLU A 133 -10.89 3.42 -8.41
N LYS A 134 -9.83 2.82 -7.90
CA LYS A 134 -8.48 3.36 -8.05
C LYS A 134 -7.85 2.75 -9.30
N ARG A 135 -7.30 3.58 -10.17
CA ARG A 135 -6.69 3.15 -11.43
C ARG A 135 -5.34 3.80 -11.68
N ILE A 136 -4.45 3.08 -12.33
CA ILE A 136 -3.26 3.64 -12.96
C ILE A 136 -3.61 3.80 -14.44
N VAL A 137 -3.49 5.00 -14.97
CA VAL A 137 -3.98 5.36 -16.30
C VAL A 137 -2.85 5.90 -17.15
N TYR A 138 -2.77 5.41 -18.40
CA TYR A 138 -1.93 5.95 -19.44
C TYR A 138 -2.74 6.90 -20.34
N ILE A 139 -2.20 8.08 -20.62
CA ILE A 139 -2.79 9.08 -21.53
C ILE A 139 -1.76 9.46 -22.59
N SER A 140 -2.05 9.19 -23.85
CA SER A 140 -1.06 9.27 -24.94
C SER A 140 -0.47 10.66 -25.18
N ASP A 141 -1.24 11.72 -24.93
CA ASP A 141 -0.85 13.13 -25.11
C ASP A 141 -0.35 13.79 -23.81
N ASP A 142 -0.16 13.01 -22.76
CA ASP A 142 0.26 13.48 -21.42
C ASP A 142 -0.63 14.59 -20.82
N ALA A 143 -1.86 14.72 -21.31
CA ALA A 143 -2.81 15.69 -20.76
C ALA A 143 -3.23 15.31 -19.34
N LEU A 144 -3.53 16.33 -18.53
CA LEU A 144 -4.05 16.09 -17.19
C LEU A 144 -5.41 15.37 -17.26
N PRO A 145 -5.60 14.26 -16.52
CA PRO A 145 -6.87 13.54 -16.52
C PRO A 145 -8.04 14.45 -16.14
N GLN A 146 -9.07 14.43 -16.98
CA GLN A 146 -10.31 15.18 -16.79
C GLN A 146 -11.49 14.22 -16.86
N LYS A 147 -12.62 14.60 -16.25
CA LYS A 147 -13.82 13.79 -16.20
C LYS A 147 -14.28 13.32 -17.59
N GLU A 148 -14.19 14.19 -18.58
CA GLU A 148 -14.63 13.94 -19.96
C GLU A 148 -13.89 12.80 -20.65
N MET A 149 -12.72 12.41 -20.12
CA MET A 149 -11.94 11.27 -20.62
C MET A 149 -12.48 9.92 -20.11
N PHE A 150 -13.35 9.94 -19.10
CA PHE A 150 -13.86 8.75 -18.41
C PHE A 150 -15.38 8.67 -18.59
N PRO A 151 -15.85 7.89 -19.57
CA PRO A 151 -17.28 7.69 -19.77
C PRO A 151 -17.97 7.18 -18.49
N MET A 152 -19.13 7.75 -18.15
CA MET A 152 -19.93 7.40 -16.96
C MET A 152 -19.31 7.83 -15.61
N ALA A 153 -18.13 8.43 -15.56
CA ALA A 153 -17.59 8.91 -14.31
C ALA A 153 -18.38 10.13 -13.80
N GLU A 154 -18.73 10.12 -12.52
CA GLU A 154 -19.28 11.30 -11.84
C GLU A 154 -18.17 12.28 -11.47
N LYS A 155 -17.03 11.72 -11.03
CA LYS A 155 -15.87 12.51 -10.60
C LYS A 155 -14.56 11.78 -10.86
N VAL A 156 -13.53 12.53 -11.19
CA VAL A 156 -12.14 12.04 -11.31
C VAL A 156 -11.24 12.84 -10.37
N THR A 157 -10.54 12.14 -9.51
CA THR A 157 -9.59 12.73 -8.56
C THR A 157 -8.19 12.23 -8.88
N VAL A 158 -7.31 13.11 -9.33
CA VAL A 158 -5.91 12.76 -9.63
C VAL A 158 -5.10 12.83 -8.33
N TYR A 159 -4.55 11.71 -7.92
CA TYR A 159 -3.67 11.65 -6.75
C TYR A 159 -2.24 12.04 -7.10
N ARG A 160 -1.72 11.52 -8.20
CA ARG A 160 -0.34 11.77 -8.60
C ARG A 160 -0.08 11.45 -10.07
N LYS A 161 0.80 12.24 -10.71
CA LYS A 161 1.49 11.86 -11.93
C LYS A 161 2.67 10.97 -11.55
N LEU A 162 2.69 9.72 -12.01
CA LEU A 162 3.75 8.76 -11.69
C LEU A 162 5.02 9.02 -12.52
N VAL A 163 4.84 9.08 -13.84
CA VAL A 163 5.87 9.42 -14.84
C VAL A 163 5.14 10.09 -16.03
N PRO A 164 5.84 10.59 -17.07
CA PRO A 164 5.18 11.12 -18.28
C PRO A 164 4.15 10.15 -18.83
N ASN A 165 2.98 10.64 -19.16
CA ASN A 165 1.81 9.90 -19.67
C ASN A 165 1.09 8.99 -18.64
N TRP A 166 1.60 8.83 -17.41
CA TRP A 166 1.05 7.92 -16.44
C TRP A 166 0.55 8.64 -15.19
N TYR A 167 -0.69 8.35 -14.82
CA TYR A 167 -1.37 8.98 -13.69
C TYR A 167 -1.98 7.94 -12.76
N TYR A 168 -1.93 8.20 -11.48
CA TYR A 168 -2.68 7.48 -10.47
C TYR A 168 -3.87 8.33 -10.02
N LEU A 169 -5.06 7.77 -10.14
CA LEU A 169 -6.31 8.49 -9.94
C LEU A 169 -7.41 7.59 -9.35
N GLN A 170 -8.45 8.25 -8.88
CA GLN A 170 -9.70 7.62 -8.45
C GLN A 170 -10.82 8.10 -9.37
N VAL A 171 -11.65 7.16 -9.81
CA VAL A 171 -12.86 7.38 -10.59
C VAL A 171 -14.07 7.04 -9.73
N GLU A 172 -15.02 7.94 -9.60
CA GLU A 172 -16.32 7.75 -8.97
C GLU A 172 -17.38 7.57 -10.07
N TYR A 173 -18.23 6.52 -9.94
CA TYR A 173 -19.32 6.20 -10.87
C TYR A 173 -20.69 6.36 -10.21
#